data_2e3eec33f23b29e372f27aea009e8179
#
_entry.id   2e3eec33f23b29e372f27aea009e8179
#
_cell.length_a   1.000
_cell.length_b   1.000
_cell.length_c   1.000
_cell.angle_alpha   90.00
_cell.angle_beta   90.00
_cell.angle_gamma   90.00
#
_symmetry.space_group_name_H-M   'P 1'
#
loop_
_entity.id
_entity.type
_entity.pdbx_description
1 polymer ?
#
loop_
_entity_poly.entity_id
_entity_poly.type
_entity_poly.pdbx_seq_one_letter_code
_entity_poly.pdbx_strand_id
1 'polypeptide(L)'
;MLHVAQISFFTDPEGRAPEQLLHAWPSLVDVAEAASQGGARVSVIQACARKQALTHNGVSYYFLPFGRGASTSDTAHCLGKLLRELAPEVLHVQGLGFAHDVVALELLAPGIPIILQDHASRVPRLWRRRLWRRGFSVAAGISFCSREQAWPFVRAGLIRAQTQVYEIPECPSRFTTGDQAEARRATGLEGDPCLLWVGHLDSNKDPLTVLNGVSEAIRRLPELQLWCCFGAAPLLPIVQRRIDSDPRLRQRVHLVGRVAHERIEQLMRAADIFVLGSHREGSGYSLIEALACGLSPVVSDIPSFRNLTGGGTVGALWPCEDTQALAAALIAVAAQPRPEVRAVVRAHFDNELSFEAVGRKLTAAYRELLERERGRAQRSNERSTLHIDHA
;
A
#
# COMPACT_ATOMS: atom_id res chain seq x y z
N MET A 1 -17.60 -14.98 -14.75
CA MET A 1 -16.97 -13.88 -14.01
C MET A 1 -15.74 -14.47 -13.32
N LEU A 2 -14.56 -13.88 -13.48
CA LEU A 2 -13.32 -14.35 -12.87
C LEU A 2 -13.44 -14.43 -11.35
N HIS A 3 -13.17 -15.59 -10.74
CA HIS A 3 -13.25 -15.79 -9.29
C HIS A 3 -11.85 -15.81 -8.68
N VAL A 4 -11.60 -14.91 -7.75
CA VAL A 4 -10.32 -14.72 -7.06
C VAL A 4 -10.49 -15.00 -5.56
N ALA A 5 -9.62 -15.85 -4.98
CA ALA A 5 -9.51 -15.98 -3.54
C ALA A 5 -8.32 -15.11 -3.06
N GLN A 6 -8.62 -14.05 -2.33
CA GLN A 6 -7.60 -13.26 -1.62
C GLN A 6 -7.32 -13.90 -0.27
N ILE A 7 -6.05 -14.21 0.02
CA ILE A 7 -5.64 -14.98 1.19
C ILE A 7 -4.65 -14.18 2.03
N SER A 8 -4.94 -14.01 3.31
CA SER A 8 -4.04 -13.40 4.28
C SER A 8 -3.70 -14.40 5.39
N PHE A 9 -2.42 -14.72 5.52
CA PHE A 9 -1.89 -15.56 6.61
C PHE A 9 -1.50 -14.76 7.86
N PHE A 10 -1.66 -13.45 7.82
CA PHE A 10 -1.37 -12.60 8.96
C PHE A 10 -2.48 -12.72 10.00
N THR A 11 -2.13 -13.13 11.20
CA THR A 11 -3.05 -13.20 12.33
C THR A 11 -3.01 -11.91 13.13
N ASP A 12 -4.17 -11.43 13.55
CA ASP A 12 -4.26 -10.26 14.41
C ASP A 12 -3.63 -10.50 15.78
N PRO A 13 -2.60 -9.74 16.17
CA PRO A 13 -1.97 -9.90 17.48
C PRO A 13 -2.87 -9.50 18.66
N GLU A 14 -3.91 -8.70 18.40
CA GLU A 14 -4.88 -8.27 19.42
C GLU A 14 -6.06 -9.23 19.54
N GLY A 15 -6.18 -10.24 18.68
CA GLY A 15 -7.24 -11.25 18.73
C GLY A 15 -8.65 -10.70 18.52
N ARG A 16 -8.80 -9.63 17.74
CA ARG A 16 -10.10 -8.99 17.44
C ARG A 16 -11.08 -9.98 16.80
N ALA A 17 -12.36 -9.75 17.04
CA ALA A 17 -13.40 -10.48 16.34
C ALA A 17 -13.40 -10.14 14.82
N PRO A 18 -13.90 -11.05 13.95
CA PRO A 18 -13.97 -10.85 12.50
C PRO A 18 -14.55 -9.51 12.06
N GLU A 19 -15.65 -9.07 12.65
CA GLU A 19 -16.29 -7.80 12.33
C GLU A 19 -15.38 -6.61 12.68
N GLN A 20 -14.68 -6.69 13.81
CA GLN A 20 -13.73 -5.66 14.24
C GLN A 20 -12.52 -5.59 13.32
N LEU A 21 -12.08 -6.73 12.74
CA LEU A 21 -10.98 -6.76 11.78
C LEU A 21 -11.32 -6.00 10.50
N LEU A 22 -12.54 -6.10 10.00
CA LEU A 22 -12.97 -5.36 8.81
C LEU A 22 -12.89 -3.84 9.00
N HIS A 23 -13.13 -3.36 10.22
CA HIS A 23 -12.97 -1.94 10.54
C HIS A 23 -11.52 -1.56 10.86
N ALA A 24 -10.78 -2.43 11.55
CA ALA A 24 -9.42 -2.15 11.98
C ALA A 24 -8.38 -2.25 10.85
N TRP A 25 -8.67 -3.03 9.80
CA TRP A 25 -7.78 -3.26 8.66
C TRP A 25 -8.43 -2.85 7.33
N PRO A 26 -8.49 -1.56 7.02
CA PRO A 26 -9.08 -1.08 5.77
C PRO A 26 -8.49 -1.76 4.53
N SER A 27 -7.18 -2.03 4.49
CA SER A 27 -6.54 -2.70 3.36
C SER A 27 -7.10 -4.10 3.07
N LEU A 28 -7.56 -4.84 4.10
CA LEU A 28 -8.21 -6.14 3.92
C LEU A 28 -9.51 -6.01 3.11
N VAL A 29 -10.24 -4.92 3.34
CA VAL A 29 -11.53 -4.64 2.71
C VAL A 29 -11.32 -3.96 1.36
N ASP A 30 -10.51 -2.91 1.32
CA ASP A 30 -10.38 -2.03 0.16
C ASP A 30 -9.76 -2.73 -1.07
N VAL A 31 -8.78 -3.62 -0.87
CA VAL A 31 -8.20 -4.41 -1.97
C VAL A 31 -9.24 -5.37 -2.57
N ALA A 32 -10.05 -6.00 -1.72
CA ALA A 32 -11.09 -6.92 -2.16
C ALA A 32 -12.20 -6.21 -2.92
N GLU A 33 -12.66 -5.07 -2.41
CA GLU A 33 -13.68 -4.26 -3.06
C GLU A 33 -13.17 -3.66 -4.38
N ALA A 34 -11.92 -3.17 -4.43
CA ALA A 34 -11.32 -2.70 -5.67
C ALA A 34 -11.32 -3.79 -6.74
N ALA A 35 -10.86 -5.00 -6.41
CA ALA A 35 -10.88 -6.13 -7.33
C ALA A 35 -12.32 -6.50 -7.77
N SER A 36 -13.29 -6.40 -6.86
CA SER A 36 -14.71 -6.63 -7.17
C SER A 36 -15.26 -5.58 -8.12
N GLN A 37 -14.99 -4.30 -7.90
CA GLN A 37 -15.36 -3.20 -8.79
C GLN A 37 -14.67 -3.32 -10.17
N GLY A 38 -13.46 -3.89 -10.21
CA GLY A 38 -12.77 -4.24 -11.45
C GLY A 38 -13.37 -5.41 -12.23
N GLY A 39 -14.46 -6.04 -11.73
CA GLY A 39 -15.20 -7.10 -12.38
C GLY A 39 -14.76 -8.51 -12.02
N ALA A 40 -14.05 -8.71 -10.91
CA ALA A 40 -13.80 -10.03 -10.34
C ALA A 40 -14.87 -10.41 -9.30
N ARG A 41 -15.21 -11.68 -9.19
CA ARG A 41 -15.83 -12.23 -7.98
C ARG A 41 -14.73 -12.47 -6.96
N VAL A 42 -14.83 -11.90 -5.76
CA VAL A 42 -13.80 -11.99 -4.74
C VAL A 42 -14.31 -12.73 -3.51
N SER A 43 -13.51 -13.69 -3.03
CA SER A 43 -13.66 -14.34 -1.73
C SER A 43 -12.40 -14.07 -0.91
N VAL A 44 -12.54 -13.45 0.26
CA VAL A 44 -11.42 -13.18 1.16
C VAL A 44 -11.30 -14.31 2.17
N ILE A 45 -10.11 -14.87 2.34
CA ILE A 45 -9.81 -15.91 3.32
C ILE A 45 -8.75 -15.35 4.27
N GLN A 46 -9.16 -15.08 5.51
CA GLN A 46 -8.33 -14.42 6.52
C GLN A 46 -8.00 -15.38 7.66
N ALA A 47 -6.73 -15.49 8.02
CA ALA A 47 -6.28 -16.19 9.23
C ALA A 47 -6.85 -15.50 10.48
N CYS A 48 -7.59 -16.26 11.29
CA CYS A 48 -8.23 -15.76 12.51
C CYS A 48 -8.44 -16.92 13.48
N ALA A 49 -8.35 -16.65 14.78
CA ALA A 49 -8.61 -17.69 15.79
C ALA A 49 -10.07 -18.19 15.79
N ARG A 50 -11.01 -17.37 15.34
CA ARG A 50 -12.43 -17.68 15.26
C ARG A 50 -12.82 -18.07 13.85
N LYS A 51 -13.54 -19.19 13.70
CA LYS A 51 -14.13 -19.58 12.41
C LYS A 51 -15.45 -18.85 12.23
N GLN A 52 -15.54 -18.06 11.15
CA GLN A 52 -16.74 -17.31 10.80
C GLN A 52 -16.77 -17.05 9.30
N ALA A 53 -17.97 -16.97 8.74
CA ALA A 53 -18.20 -16.45 7.39
C ALA A 53 -19.19 -15.30 7.46
N LEU A 54 -18.93 -14.24 6.71
CA LEU A 54 -19.81 -13.08 6.60
C LEU A 54 -19.67 -12.43 5.23
N THR A 55 -20.64 -11.62 4.86
CA THR A 55 -20.59 -10.78 3.66
C THR A 55 -20.51 -9.32 4.07
N HIS A 56 -19.60 -8.58 3.43
CA HIS A 56 -19.43 -7.15 3.65
C HIS A 56 -19.24 -6.46 2.30
N ASN A 57 -20.06 -5.45 2.01
CA ASN A 57 -20.03 -4.70 0.73
C ASN A 57 -20.03 -5.60 -0.52
N GLY A 58 -20.79 -6.69 -0.52
CA GLY A 58 -20.88 -7.63 -1.63
C GLY A 58 -19.73 -8.62 -1.77
N VAL A 59 -18.72 -8.55 -0.92
CA VAL A 59 -17.59 -9.49 -0.86
C VAL A 59 -17.83 -10.52 0.24
N SER A 60 -17.49 -11.80 -0.03
CA SER A 60 -17.57 -12.88 0.96
C SER A 60 -16.25 -13.01 1.72
N TYR A 61 -16.33 -13.00 3.04
CA TYR A 61 -15.18 -13.15 3.94
C TYR A 61 -15.29 -14.44 4.73
N TYR A 62 -14.20 -15.21 4.74
CA TYR A 62 -14.05 -16.47 5.46
C TYR A 62 -12.88 -16.34 6.44
N PHE A 63 -13.21 -16.30 7.72
CA PHE A 63 -12.23 -16.30 8.82
C PHE A 63 -12.00 -17.73 9.26
N LEU A 64 -10.76 -18.19 9.24
CA LEU A 64 -10.42 -19.57 9.54
C LEU A 64 -9.24 -19.67 10.51
N PRO A 65 -9.20 -20.71 11.39
CA PRO A 65 -8.11 -20.94 12.32
C PRO A 65 -6.88 -21.54 11.61
N PHE A 66 -6.14 -20.72 10.86
CA PHE A 66 -4.87 -21.08 10.24
C PHE A 66 -3.84 -19.98 10.44
N GLY A 67 -2.59 -20.19 10.00
CA GLY A 67 -1.50 -19.24 10.16
C GLY A 67 -0.59 -19.58 11.35
N ARG A 68 0.07 -18.58 11.94
CA ARG A 68 1.03 -18.81 13.05
C ARG A 68 0.36 -19.51 14.22
N GLY A 69 0.88 -20.69 14.58
CA GLY A 69 0.41 -21.48 15.74
C GLY A 69 -0.65 -22.54 15.42
N ALA A 70 -1.22 -22.55 14.22
CA ALA A 70 -2.09 -23.64 13.79
C ALA A 70 -1.25 -24.87 13.34
N SER A 71 -1.77 -26.07 13.54
CA SER A 71 -1.12 -27.27 13.00
C SER A 71 -1.18 -27.24 11.47
N THR A 72 -0.13 -27.76 10.81
CA THR A 72 -0.09 -27.85 9.33
C THR A 72 -1.25 -28.71 8.80
N SER A 73 -1.63 -29.74 9.55
CA SER A 73 -2.76 -30.63 9.19
C SER A 73 -4.10 -29.90 9.22
N ASP A 74 -4.37 -29.15 10.29
CA ASP A 74 -5.65 -28.42 10.44
C ASP A 74 -5.76 -27.30 9.43
N THR A 75 -4.67 -26.58 9.18
CA THR A 75 -4.58 -25.55 8.13
C THR A 75 -4.88 -26.17 6.75
N ALA A 76 -4.21 -27.28 6.41
CA ALA A 76 -4.43 -27.96 5.12
C ALA A 76 -5.88 -28.45 4.98
N HIS A 77 -6.45 -29.01 6.06
CA HIS A 77 -7.84 -29.51 6.04
C HIS A 77 -8.85 -28.38 5.83
N CYS A 78 -8.81 -27.35 6.68
CA CYS A 78 -9.79 -26.24 6.61
C CYS A 78 -9.67 -25.43 5.33
N LEU A 79 -8.44 -25.03 4.97
CA LEU A 79 -8.19 -24.20 3.81
C LEU A 79 -8.40 -24.97 2.51
N GLY A 80 -7.91 -26.21 2.42
CA GLY A 80 -8.08 -27.04 1.24
C GLY A 80 -9.55 -27.41 0.96
N LYS A 81 -10.36 -27.64 2.02
CA LYS A 81 -11.81 -27.86 1.87
C LYS A 81 -12.47 -26.61 1.29
N LEU A 82 -12.21 -25.43 1.87
CA LEU A 82 -12.80 -24.18 1.41
C LEU A 82 -12.39 -23.83 -0.03
N LEU A 83 -11.10 -24.01 -0.40
CA LEU A 83 -10.63 -23.75 -1.76
C LEU A 83 -11.33 -24.66 -2.80
N ARG A 84 -11.60 -25.93 -2.46
CA ARG A 84 -12.36 -26.83 -3.35
C ARG A 84 -13.83 -26.39 -3.49
N GLU A 85 -14.45 -25.92 -2.40
CA GLU A 85 -15.84 -25.41 -2.42
C GLU A 85 -15.98 -24.12 -3.22
N LEU A 86 -15.02 -23.19 -3.07
CA LEU A 86 -15.00 -21.90 -3.76
C LEU A 86 -14.59 -22.04 -5.22
N ALA A 87 -13.73 -23.00 -5.55
CA ALA A 87 -13.13 -23.22 -6.87
C ALA A 87 -12.61 -21.91 -7.52
N PRO A 88 -11.72 -21.15 -6.87
CA PRO A 88 -11.19 -19.93 -7.43
C PRO A 88 -10.29 -20.20 -8.64
N GLU A 89 -10.23 -19.26 -9.57
CA GLU A 89 -9.36 -19.34 -10.74
C GLU A 89 -7.97 -18.72 -10.47
N VAL A 90 -7.86 -17.83 -9.47
CA VAL A 90 -6.60 -17.17 -9.04
C VAL A 90 -6.53 -17.11 -7.53
N LEU A 91 -5.35 -17.36 -6.97
CA LEU A 91 -5.06 -17.11 -5.55
C LEU A 91 -4.21 -15.84 -5.43
N HIS A 92 -4.72 -14.86 -4.68
CA HIS A 92 -4.01 -13.60 -4.41
C HIS A 92 -3.59 -13.56 -2.94
N VAL A 93 -2.30 -13.74 -2.65
CA VAL A 93 -1.76 -13.81 -1.30
C VAL A 93 -1.26 -12.44 -0.85
N GLN A 94 -1.74 -11.98 0.30
CA GLN A 94 -1.36 -10.71 0.91
C GLN A 94 -0.07 -10.85 1.72
N GLY A 95 1.03 -10.24 1.23
CA GLY A 95 2.34 -10.21 1.87
C GLY A 95 3.34 -11.25 1.35
N LEU A 96 4.59 -10.82 1.16
CA LEU A 96 5.68 -11.67 0.67
C LEU A 96 6.29 -12.56 1.77
N GLY A 97 5.97 -12.32 3.04
CA GLY A 97 6.56 -13.02 4.18
C GLY A 97 6.13 -14.47 4.36
N PHE A 98 5.14 -14.93 3.61
CA PHE A 98 4.45 -16.22 3.79
C PHE A 98 4.93 -17.30 2.80
N ALA A 99 6.23 -17.33 2.52
CA ALA A 99 6.81 -18.23 1.52
C ALA A 99 6.55 -19.72 1.77
N HIS A 100 6.46 -20.15 3.03
CA HIS A 100 6.12 -21.54 3.39
C HIS A 100 4.67 -21.85 3.06
N ASP A 101 3.77 -20.93 3.42
CA ASP A 101 2.33 -21.07 3.23
C ASP A 101 1.97 -21.07 1.74
N VAL A 102 2.70 -20.29 0.92
CA VAL A 102 2.54 -20.25 -0.54
C VAL A 102 2.86 -21.61 -1.18
N VAL A 103 3.91 -22.31 -0.71
CA VAL A 103 4.21 -23.67 -1.17
C VAL A 103 3.10 -24.66 -0.78
N ALA A 104 2.53 -24.48 0.42
CA ALA A 104 1.41 -25.32 0.84
C ALA A 104 0.14 -25.05 0.00
N LEU A 105 -0.11 -23.80 -0.38
CA LEU A 105 -1.23 -23.45 -1.27
C LEU A 105 -1.13 -24.13 -2.63
N GLU A 106 0.05 -24.18 -3.22
CA GLU A 106 0.26 -24.89 -4.51
C GLU A 106 -0.09 -26.36 -4.42
N LEU A 107 0.18 -27.01 -3.27
CA LEU A 107 -0.20 -28.41 -3.02
C LEU A 107 -1.71 -28.58 -2.76
N LEU A 108 -2.36 -27.60 -2.16
CA LEU A 108 -3.80 -27.65 -1.85
C LEU A 108 -4.68 -27.30 -3.05
N ALA A 109 -4.17 -26.49 -3.97
CA ALA A 109 -4.88 -26.01 -5.15
C ALA A 109 -3.95 -26.05 -6.38
N PRO A 110 -3.52 -27.24 -6.84
CA PRO A 110 -2.56 -27.38 -7.91
C PRO A 110 -3.10 -26.80 -9.22
N GLY A 111 -2.23 -26.09 -9.95
CA GLY A 111 -2.58 -25.51 -11.25
C GLY A 111 -3.35 -24.18 -11.18
N ILE A 112 -3.69 -23.68 -9.99
CA ILE A 112 -4.27 -22.36 -9.83
C ILE A 112 -3.12 -21.34 -9.70
N PRO A 113 -3.04 -20.31 -10.57
CA PRO A 113 -1.98 -19.33 -10.51
C PRO A 113 -2.03 -18.52 -9.21
N ILE A 114 -0.86 -18.32 -8.60
CA ILE A 114 -0.69 -17.55 -7.36
C ILE A 114 -0.02 -16.22 -7.68
N ILE A 115 -0.65 -15.12 -7.27
CA ILE A 115 -0.03 -13.79 -7.24
C ILE A 115 0.24 -13.39 -5.78
N LEU A 116 1.42 -12.84 -5.51
CA LEU A 116 1.80 -12.30 -4.21
C LEU A 116 1.74 -10.78 -4.25
N GLN A 117 1.22 -10.13 -3.21
CA GLN A 117 1.24 -8.68 -3.08
C GLN A 117 2.25 -8.25 -2.00
N ASP A 118 3.12 -7.29 -2.33
CA ASP A 118 4.05 -6.71 -1.36
C ASP A 118 3.37 -5.73 -0.41
N HIS A 119 3.74 -5.80 0.86
CA HIS A 119 3.36 -4.85 1.93
C HIS A 119 4.62 -4.35 2.62
N ALA A 120 5.46 -3.58 1.92
CA ALA A 120 6.73 -3.05 2.40
C ALA A 120 7.74 -4.11 2.88
N SER A 121 7.73 -5.29 2.28
CA SER A 121 8.61 -6.40 2.66
C SER A 121 10.09 -6.06 2.44
N ARG A 122 10.94 -6.65 3.25
CA ARG A 122 12.40 -6.57 3.10
C ARG A 122 12.95 -7.89 2.59
N VAL A 123 14.02 -7.82 1.79
CA VAL A 123 14.76 -9.02 1.43
C VAL A 123 15.14 -9.78 2.69
N PRO A 124 14.82 -11.08 2.78
CA PRO A 124 15.09 -11.85 3.99
C PRO A 124 16.59 -12.06 4.21
N ARG A 125 16.97 -12.31 5.47
CA ARG A 125 18.34 -12.69 5.84
C ARG A 125 18.77 -13.92 5.04
N LEU A 126 20.07 -14.10 4.78
CA LEU A 126 20.63 -15.15 3.92
C LEU A 126 20.10 -16.54 4.23
N TRP A 127 20.02 -16.93 5.50
CA TRP A 127 19.52 -18.24 5.93
C TRP A 127 18.05 -18.52 5.61
N ARG A 128 17.23 -17.47 5.45
CA ARG A 128 15.82 -17.59 5.03
C ARG A 128 15.61 -17.55 3.52
N ARG A 129 16.61 -17.16 2.73
CA ARG A 129 16.46 -16.97 1.27
C ARG A 129 16.11 -18.26 0.53
N ARG A 130 16.55 -19.43 1.03
CA ARG A 130 16.20 -20.73 0.43
C ARG A 130 14.67 -20.96 0.50
N LEU A 131 14.08 -20.71 1.66
CA LEU A 131 12.62 -20.82 1.85
C LEU A 131 11.86 -19.84 0.97
N TRP A 132 12.28 -18.58 0.95
CA TRP A 132 11.63 -17.56 0.14
C TRP A 132 11.76 -17.85 -1.36
N ARG A 133 12.91 -18.31 -1.80
CA ARG A 133 13.10 -18.71 -3.20
C ARG A 133 12.13 -19.83 -3.60
N ARG A 134 11.90 -20.80 -2.72
CA ARG A 134 10.93 -21.87 -2.95
C ARG A 134 9.51 -21.32 -3.02
N GLY A 135 9.09 -20.47 -2.07
CA GLY A 135 7.77 -19.82 -2.11
C GLY A 135 7.55 -18.97 -3.36
N PHE A 136 8.56 -18.15 -3.74
CA PHE A 136 8.46 -17.32 -4.94
C PHE A 136 8.51 -18.12 -6.24
N SER A 137 9.08 -19.34 -6.20
CA SER A 137 9.17 -20.18 -7.41
C SER A 137 7.85 -20.77 -7.84
N VAL A 138 6.88 -20.86 -6.96
CA VAL A 138 5.50 -21.32 -7.27
C VAL A 138 4.57 -20.16 -7.58
N ALA A 139 4.97 -18.92 -7.28
CA ALA A 139 4.20 -17.75 -7.64
C ALA A 139 4.30 -17.46 -9.14
N ALA A 140 3.16 -17.34 -9.81
CA ALA A 140 3.08 -16.95 -11.21
C ALA A 140 3.34 -15.44 -11.40
N GLY A 141 2.99 -14.62 -10.38
CA GLY A 141 3.19 -13.18 -10.38
C GLY A 141 3.44 -12.61 -8.99
N ILE A 142 4.06 -11.42 -8.96
CA ILE A 142 4.25 -10.63 -7.74
C ILE A 142 3.92 -9.18 -8.05
N SER A 143 3.09 -8.54 -7.21
CA SER A 143 2.78 -7.11 -7.32
C SER A 143 3.53 -6.29 -6.30
N PHE A 144 4.02 -5.14 -6.75
CA PHE A 144 4.63 -4.07 -5.95
C PHE A 144 3.96 -2.75 -6.32
N CYS A 145 4.04 -1.76 -5.44
CA CYS A 145 3.59 -0.40 -5.77
C CYS A 145 4.42 0.20 -6.93
N SER A 146 5.71 -0.11 -6.99
CA SER A 146 6.61 0.25 -8.11
C SER A 146 7.47 -0.94 -8.51
N ARG A 147 7.72 -1.11 -9.82
CA ARG A 147 8.62 -2.18 -10.32
C ARG A 147 10.02 -2.12 -9.72
N GLU A 148 10.51 -0.93 -9.38
CA GLU A 148 11.83 -0.76 -8.76
C GLU A 148 11.92 -1.44 -7.39
N GLN A 149 10.82 -1.59 -6.66
CA GLN A 149 10.78 -2.29 -5.38
C GLN A 149 11.06 -3.79 -5.51
N ALA A 150 10.89 -4.38 -6.70
CA ALA A 150 11.26 -5.76 -6.97
C ALA A 150 12.79 -5.97 -7.10
N TRP A 151 13.56 -4.92 -7.47
CA TRP A 151 14.99 -5.06 -7.76
C TRP A 151 15.85 -5.68 -6.64
N PRO A 152 15.66 -5.33 -5.36
CA PRO A 152 16.39 -5.99 -4.28
C PRO A 152 16.14 -7.49 -4.21
N PHE A 153 14.92 -7.94 -4.50
CA PHE A 153 14.53 -9.36 -4.52
C PHE A 153 15.10 -10.08 -5.75
N VAL A 154 15.09 -9.43 -6.90
CA VAL A 154 15.73 -9.94 -8.14
C VAL A 154 17.24 -10.10 -7.91
N ARG A 155 17.93 -9.07 -7.41
CA ARG A 155 19.38 -9.13 -7.10
C ARG A 155 19.72 -10.20 -6.05
N ALA A 156 18.81 -10.49 -5.14
CA ALA A 156 18.96 -11.55 -4.15
C ALA A 156 18.67 -12.97 -4.73
N GLY A 157 18.32 -13.07 -6.02
CA GLY A 157 17.98 -14.33 -6.69
C GLY A 157 16.70 -14.98 -6.16
N LEU A 158 15.75 -14.17 -5.67
CA LEU A 158 14.48 -14.65 -5.14
C LEU A 158 13.40 -14.68 -6.21
N ILE A 159 13.34 -13.67 -7.07
CA ILE A 159 12.40 -13.57 -8.20
C ILE A 159 13.05 -14.15 -9.44
N ARG A 160 12.38 -15.08 -10.12
CA ARG A 160 12.84 -15.69 -11.35
C ARG A 160 12.49 -14.83 -12.57
N ALA A 161 13.23 -14.98 -13.66
CA ALA A 161 12.99 -14.23 -14.90
C ALA A 161 11.57 -14.46 -15.50
N GLN A 162 10.98 -15.63 -15.28
CA GLN A 162 9.64 -15.97 -15.75
C GLN A 162 8.52 -15.48 -14.84
N THR A 163 8.81 -15.07 -13.60
CA THR A 163 7.82 -14.53 -12.67
C THR A 163 7.39 -13.13 -13.12
N GLN A 164 6.09 -12.90 -13.31
CA GLN A 164 5.59 -11.59 -13.69
C GLN A 164 5.68 -10.62 -12.53
N VAL A 165 6.16 -9.40 -12.79
CA VAL A 165 6.16 -8.31 -11.82
C VAL A 165 5.14 -7.28 -12.26
N TYR A 166 4.11 -7.09 -11.44
CA TYR A 166 3.04 -6.13 -11.66
C TYR A 166 3.27 -4.87 -10.83
N GLU A 167 2.92 -3.73 -11.39
CA GLU A 167 2.96 -2.44 -10.71
C GLU A 167 1.52 -2.06 -10.34
N ILE A 168 1.17 -2.31 -9.08
CA ILE A 168 -0.18 -2.10 -8.55
C ILE A 168 -0.05 -1.52 -7.14
N PRO A 169 -0.66 -0.35 -6.84
CA PRO A 169 -0.74 0.18 -5.49
C PRO A 169 -1.35 -0.83 -4.52
N GLU A 170 -0.93 -0.82 -3.25
CA GLU A 170 -1.43 -1.79 -2.26
C GLU A 170 -2.94 -1.72 -2.07
N CYS A 171 -3.48 -0.50 -1.97
CA CYS A 171 -4.93 -0.29 -1.91
C CYS A 171 -5.30 1.12 -2.41
N PRO A 172 -6.56 1.37 -2.77
CA PRO A 172 -7.11 2.70 -2.98
C PRO A 172 -7.37 3.43 -1.64
N SER A 173 -7.99 4.62 -1.71
CA SER A 173 -8.50 5.34 -0.54
C SER A 173 -9.97 5.72 -0.73
N ARG A 174 -10.72 5.73 0.38
CA ARG A 174 -12.11 6.20 0.44
C ARG A 174 -12.22 7.70 0.65
N PHE A 175 -11.12 8.38 0.88
CA PHE A 175 -11.10 9.82 1.10
C PHE A 175 -11.54 10.58 -0.16
N THR A 176 -12.17 11.71 0.06
CA THR A 176 -12.74 12.51 -1.00
C THR A 176 -12.36 13.98 -0.83
N THR A 177 -12.45 14.74 -1.90
CA THR A 177 -12.34 16.20 -1.85
C THR A 177 -13.48 16.80 -1.05
N GLY A 178 -13.34 18.06 -0.63
CA GLY A 178 -14.37 18.80 0.09
C GLY A 178 -14.09 20.31 0.05
N ASP A 179 -14.99 21.10 0.64
CA ASP A 179 -14.77 22.53 0.79
C ASP A 179 -13.64 22.80 1.79
N GLN A 180 -12.57 23.43 1.30
CA GLN A 180 -11.38 23.71 2.09
C GLN A 180 -11.66 24.73 3.21
N ALA A 181 -12.48 25.77 2.95
CA ALA A 181 -12.77 26.79 3.93
C ALA A 181 -13.62 26.22 5.07
N GLU A 182 -14.56 25.33 4.76
CA GLU A 182 -15.34 24.60 5.76
C GLU A 182 -14.43 23.68 6.58
N ALA A 183 -13.56 22.90 5.92
CA ALA A 183 -12.60 22.03 6.58
C ALA A 183 -11.65 22.81 7.51
N ARG A 184 -11.16 23.98 7.10
CA ARG A 184 -10.33 24.86 7.93
C ARG A 184 -11.10 25.35 9.17
N ARG A 185 -12.33 25.79 9.02
CA ARG A 185 -13.19 26.19 10.17
C ARG A 185 -13.41 25.02 11.14
N ALA A 186 -13.66 23.83 10.60
CA ALA A 186 -13.91 22.63 11.41
C ALA A 186 -12.66 22.10 12.11
N THR A 187 -11.49 22.26 11.51
CA THR A 187 -10.22 21.70 12.02
C THR A 187 -9.39 22.70 12.83
N GLY A 188 -9.56 24.00 12.57
CA GLY A 188 -8.71 25.05 13.13
C GLY A 188 -7.32 25.10 12.46
N LEU A 189 -7.11 24.44 11.32
CA LEU A 189 -5.85 24.54 10.60
C LEU A 189 -5.69 25.93 9.97
N GLU A 190 -4.51 26.50 10.20
CA GLU A 190 -4.13 27.82 9.71
C GLU A 190 -2.80 27.73 8.96
N GLY A 191 -2.47 28.76 8.21
CA GLY A 191 -1.20 28.90 7.48
C GLY A 191 -1.39 29.21 6.01
N ASP A 192 -0.41 29.88 5.44
CA ASP A 192 -0.30 30.20 4.01
C ASP A 192 1.16 30.00 3.52
N PRO A 193 1.52 28.80 3.02
CA PRO A 193 0.68 27.59 2.94
C PRO A 193 0.50 26.85 4.29
N CYS A 194 -0.60 26.12 4.41
CA CYS A 194 -0.85 25.16 5.48
C CYS A 194 -0.29 23.78 5.06
N LEU A 195 0.75 23.32 5.73
CA LEU A 195 1.37 22.01 5.51
C LEU A 195 0.81 20.98 6.48
N LEU A 196 0.58 19.76 5.99
CA LEU A 196 0.17 18.63 6.81
C LEU A 196 1.14 17.46 6.67
N TRP A 197 1.61 16.96 7.81
CA TRP A 197 2.32 15.70 7.97
C TRP A 197 1.38 14.67 8.60
N VAL A 198 1.30 13.48 8.00
CA VAL A 198 0.61 12.32 8.58
C VAL A 198 1.51 11.10 8.51
N GLY A 199 2.00 10.63 9.66
CA GLY A 199 2.91 9.49 9.72
C GLY A 199 3.52 9.31 11.10
N HIS A 200 4.29 8.25 11.31
CA HIS A 200 5.03 8.06 12.56
C HIS A 200 6.20 9.06 12.67
N LEU A 201 6.53 9.49 13.88
CA LEU A 201 7.76 10.24 14.12
C LEU A 201 8.90 9.25 14.40
N ASP A 202 9.36 8.57 13.36
CA ASP A 202 10.45 7.60 13.40
C ASP A 202 11.52 7.90 12.34
N SER A 203 12.63 7.15 12.38
CA SER A 203 13.75 7.35 11.47
C SER A 203 13.42 7.05 10.00
N ASN A 204 12.42 6.23 9.73
CA ASN A 204 12.01 5.95 8.35
C ASN A 204 11.26 7.13 7.71
N LYS A 205 10.51 7.87 8.51
CA LYS A 205 9.74 9.05 8.06
C LYS A 205 10.54 10.34 8.06
N ASP A 206 11.71 10.35 8.69
CA ASP A 206 12.70 11.45 8.74
C ASP A 206 12.10 12.84 9.08
N PRO A 207 11.46 12.99 10.24
CA PRO A 207 10.89 14.27 10.64
C PRO A 207 11.92 15.39 10.78
N LEU A 208 13.19 15.05 11.03
CA LEU A 208 14.24 16.07 11.26
C LEU A 208 14.62 16.76 9.95
N THR A 209 14.80 16.03 8.86
CA THR A 209 15.04 16.64 7.54
C THR A 209 13.85 17.49 7.13
N VAL A 210 12.62 17.04 7.39
CA VAL A 210 11.42 17.83 7.09
C VAL A 210 11.37 19.11 7.89
N LEU A 211 11.64 19.08 9.20
CA LEU A 211 11.72 20.29 10.03
C LEU A 211 12.82 21.26 9.56
N ASN A 212 13.96 20.74 9.15
CA ASN A 212 15.03 21.58 8.61
C ASN A 212 14.63 22.26 7.29
N GLY A 213 14.00 21.52 6.36
CA GLY A 213 13.49 22.07 5.11
C GLY A 213 12.39 23.11 5.31
N VAL A 214 11.48 22.86 6.24
CA VAL A 214 10.43 23.81 6.64
C VAL A 214 11.06 25.08 7.24
N SER A 215 12.07 24.94 8.12
CA SER A 215 12.79 26.10 8.68
C SER A 215 13.44 26.97 7.60
N GLU A 216 13.99 26.38 6.54
CA GLU A 216 14.52 27.13 5.40
C GLU A 216 13.41 27.75 4.55
N ALA A 217 12.32 27.02 4.29
CA ALA A 217 11.19 27.50 3.49
C ALA A 217 10.47 28.70 4.16
N ILE A 218 10.37 28.76 5.48
CA ILE A 218 9.75 29.87 6.23
C ILE A 218 10.41 31.23 5.89
N ARG A 219 11.67 31.27 5.49
CA ARG A 219 12.35 32.52 5.08
C ARG A 219 11.68 33.18 3.86
N ARG A 220 11.04 32.38 3.01
CA ARG A 220 10.34 32.86 1.80
C ARG A 220 8.82 32.76 1.95
N LEU A 221 8.34 31.94 2.87
CA LEU A 221 6.94 31.68 3.16
C LEU A 221 6.65 31.99 4.64
N PRO A 222 6.62 33.27 5.05
CA PRO A 222 6.56 33.67 6.47
C PRO A 222 5.26 33.23 7.18
N GLU A 223 4.19 32.99 6.43
CA GLU A 223 2.91 32.54 6.99
C GLU A 223 2.72 31.01 6.93
N LEU A 224 3.76 30.27 6.50
CA LEU A 224 3.73 28.80 6.48
C LEU A 224 3.51 28.26 7.91
N GLN A 225 2.60 27.27 8.01
CA GLN A 225 2.38 26.49 9.23
C GLN A 225 2.51 25.00 8.91
N LEU A 226 3.11 24.21 9.79
CA LEU A 226 3.20 22.76 9.68
C LEU A 226 2.43 22.10 10.81
N TRP A 227 1.46 21.25 10.45
CA TRP A 227 0.67 20.46 11.37
C TRP A 227 1.04 18.99 11.28
N CYS A 228 1.43 18.37 12.40
CA CYS A 228 1.95 17.00 12.45
C CYS A 228 0.98 16.09 13.20
N CYS A 229 0.33 15.17 12.46
CA CYS A 229 -0.46 14.08 13.04
C CYS A 229 0.38 12.80 13.04
N PHE A 230 0.50 12.14 14.21
CA PHE A 230 1.35 10.96 14.34
C PHE A 230 0.82 9.96 15.36
N GLY A 231 1.00 8.66 15.05
CA GLY A 231 0.69 7.56 15.97
C GLY A 231 1.88 7.22 16.86
N ALA A 232 2.78 6.36 16.40
CA ALA A 232 4.03 6.07 17.11
C ALA A 232 5.02 7.23 16.95
N ALA A 233 5.73 7.57 18.04
CA ALA A 233 6.58 8.75 18.05
C ALA A 233 7.91 8.52 18.83
N PRO A 234 8.73 7.53 18.45
CA PRO A 234 10.01 7.27 19.15
C PRO A 234 10.99 8.45 19.08
N LEU A 235 10.89 9.30 18.06
CA LEU A 235 11.74 10.50 17.91
C LEU A 235 11.14 11.77 18.52
N LEU A 236 9.97 11.72 19.18
CA LEU A 236 9.29 12.90 19.71
C LEU A 236 10.20 13.80 20.58
N PRO A 237 11.02 13.27 21.51
CA PRO A 237 11.91 14.14 22.31
C PRO A 237 12.96 14.88 21.47
N ILE A 238 13.43 14.29 20.36
CA ILE A 238 14.41 14.91 19.46
C ILE A 238 13.72 15.94 18.57
N VAL A 239 12.53 15.61 18.05
CA VAL A 239 11.68 16.51 17.27
C VAL A 239 11.34 17.76 18.08
N GLN A 240 10.91 17.60 19.33
CA GLN A 240 10.59 18.71 20.23
C GLN A 240 11.80 19.62 20.46
N ARG A 241 12.96 19.04 20.80
CA ARG A 241 14.20 19.82 20.97
C ARG A 241 14.58 20.59 19.69
N ARG A 242 14.39 19.97 18.51
CA ARG A 242 14.68 20.67 17.24
C ARG A 242 13.74 21.86 17.02
N ILE A 243 12.46 21.71 17.35
CA ILE A 243 11.48 22.81 17.28
C ILE A 243 11.85 23.91 18.27
N ASP A 244 12.12 23.56 19.52
CA ASP A 244 12.43 24.53 20.59
C ASP A 244 13.75 25.30 20.35
N SER A 245 14.70 24.71 19.65
CA SER A 245 15.98 25.34 19.32
C SER A 245 15.90 26.35 18.17
N ASP A 246 14.83 26.38 17.40
CA ASP A 246 14.65 27.28 16.24
C ASP A 246 13.43 28.18 16.44
N PRO A 247 13.61 29.51 16.67
CA PRO A 247 12.49 30.43 16.85
C PRO A 247 11.48 30.42 15.68
N ARG A 248 11.92 30.12 14.46
CA ARG A 248 11.05 30.04 13.28
C ARG A 248 10.09 28.85 13.38
N LEU A 249 10.62 27.67 13.82
CA LEU A 249 9.81 26.45 13.96
C LEU A 249 8.87 26.53 15.16
N ARG A 250 9.31 27.14 16.28
CA ARG A 250 8.56 27.20 17.54
C ARG A 250 7.17 27.80 17.38
N GLN A 251 6.99 28.76 16.49
CA GLN A 251 5.72 29.43 16.25
C GLN A 251 4.92 28.84 15.09
N ARG A 252 5.51 27.93 14.31
CA ARG A 252 4.97 27.45 13.03
C ARG A 252 4.74 25.96 12.95
N VAL A 253 5.21 25.18 13.94
CA VAL A 253 5.06 23.72 13.96
C VAL A 253 4.15 23.30 15.09
N HIS A 254 3.11 22.56 14.75
CA HIS A 254 2.06 22.10 15.67
C HIS A 254 2.09 20.58 15.74
N LEU A 255 2.45 20.04 16.90
CA LEU A 255 2.44 18.59 17.17
C LEU A 255 1.04 18.19 17.65
N VAL A 256 0.19 17.73 16.74
CA VAL A 256 -1.21 17.37 17.02
C VAL A 256 -1.30 16.02 17.73
N GLY A 257 -0.38 15.10 17.45
CA GLY A 257 -0.42 13.75 18.01
C GLY A 257 -1.38 12.82 17.25
N ARG A 258 -1.91 11.83 17.98
CA ARG A 258 -2.83 10.83 17.40
C ARG A 258 -4.24 11.40 17.29
N VAL A 259 -4.83 11.28 16.11
CA VAL A 259 -6.22 11.62 15.82
C VAL A 259 -6.96 10.42 15.21
N ALA A 260 -8.29 10.44 15.26
CA ALA A 260 -9.10 9.43 14.60
C ALA A 260 -8.94 9.50 13.06
N HIS A 261 -9.08 8.37 12.38
CA HIS A 261 -8.84 8.29 10.93
C HIS A 261 -9.77 9.21 10.13
N GLU A 262 -11.01 9.30 10.53
CA GLU A 262 -12.03 10.21 9.92
C GLU A 262 -11.63 11.69 10.06
N ARG A 263 -10.92 12.02 11.14
CA ARG A 263 -10.38 13.37 11.35
C ARG A 263 -9.22 13.68 10.41
N ILE A 264 -8.43 12.66 10.02
CA ILE A 264 -7.35 12.82 9.04
C ILE A 264 -7.90 13.33 7.70
N GLU A 265 -9.02 12.80 7.22
CA GLU A 265 -9.64 13.27 5.99
C GLU A 265 -9.99 14.77 6.05
N GLN A 266 -10.56 15.22 7.15
CA GLN A 266 -10.88 16.64 7.34
C GLN A 266 -9.62 17.52 7.35
N LEU A 267 -8.55 17.07 8.02
CA LEU A 267 -7.26 17.76 8.05
C LEU A 267 -6.62 17.84 6.66
N MET A 268 -6.69 16.76 5.87
CA MET A 268 -6.20 16.74 4.49
C MET A 268 -6.99 17.67 3.57
N ARG A 269 -8.32 17.78 3.75
CA ARG A 269 -9.13 18.75 3.02
C ARG A 269 -8.78 20.19 3.37
N ALA A 270 -8.41 20.47 4.63
CA ALA A 270 -8.06 21.80 5.13
C ALA A 270 -6.67 22.28 4.70
N ALA A 271 -5.71 21.39 4.55
CA ALA A 271 -4.32 21.70 4.21
C ALA A 271 -4.13 22.10 2.74
N ASP A 272 -2.99 22.71 2.41
CA ASP A 272 -2.57 23.05 1.05
C ASP A 272 -1.56 22.06 0.49
N ILE A 273 -0.63 21.59 1.32
CA ILE A 273 0.48 20.73 0.94
C ILE A 273 0.59 19.56 1.91
N PHE A 274 0.71 18.36 1.37
CA PHE A 274 1.09 17.17 2.13
C PHE A 274 2.61 16.99 2.09
N VAL A 275 3.28 16.88 3.24
CA VAL A 275 4.73 16.72 3.31
C VAL A 275 5.12 15.45 4.04
N LEU A 276 6.04 14.67 3.45
CA LEU A 276 6.56 13.45 4.07
C LEU A 276 7.98 13.13 3.58
N GLY A 277 8.87 12.74 4.51
CA GLY A 277 10.30 12.48 4.25
C GLY A 277 10.70 11.00 4.28
N SER A 278 9.81 10.09 3.90
CA SER A 278 10.06 8.66 4.05
C SER A 278 11.27 8.17 3.24
N HIS A 279 12.11 7.35 3.86
CA HIS A 279 13.20 6.63 3.15
C HIS A 279 12.70 5.40 2.42
N ARG A 280 11.61 4.79 2.88
CA ARG A 280 11.01 3.60 2.27
C ARG A 280 9.53 3.46 2.64
N GLU A 281 8.74 3.06 1.64
CA GLU A 281 7.33 2.71 1.79
C GLU A 281 6.99 1.47 0.97
N GLY A 282 5.93 0.74 1.35
CA GLY A 282 5.23 -0.15 0.45
C GLY A 282 4.51 0.67 -0.61
N SER A 283 3.35 1.20 -0.26
CA SER A 283 2.68 2.22 -1.06
C SER A 283 2.76 3.61 -0.42
N GLY A 284 2.56 3.73 0.89
CA GLY A 284 2.43 5.01 1.57
C GLY A 284 0.98 5.47 1.62
N TYR A 285 0.18 4.82 2.47
CA TYR A 285 -1.26 5.07 2.60
C TYR A 285 -1.60 6.55 2.77
N SER A 286 -0.88 7.26 3.64
CA SER A 286 -1.15 8.69 3.89
C SER A 286 -0.94 9.57 2.65
N LEU A 287 -0.04 9.19 1.73
CA LEU A 287 0.09 9.88 0.44
C LEU A 287 -1.10 9.58 -0.47
N ILE A 288 -1.56 8.33 -0.55
CA ILE A 288 -2.74 7.96 -1.35
C ILE A 288 -3.99 8.71 -0.82
N GLU A 289 -4.15 8.81 0.50
CA GLU A 289 -5.21 9.57 1.15
C GLU A 289 -5.12 11.07 0.84
N ALA A 290 -3.92 11.64 0.86
CA ALA A 290 -3.70 13.04 0.51
C ALA A 290 -4.07 13.32 -0.97
N LEU A 291 -3.64 12.45 -1.89
CA LEU A 291 -4.00 12.53 -3.31
C LEU A 291 -5.51 12.41 -3.53
N ALA A 292 -6.19 11.53 -2.77
CA ALA A 292 -7.65 11.39 -2.81
C ALA A 292 -8.37 12.68 -2.38
N CYS A 293 -7.81 13.45 -1.45
CA CYS A 293 -8.31 14.75 -1.05
C CYS A 293 -7.91 15.89 -2.02
N GLY A 294 -7.16 15.61 -3.08
CA GLY A 294 -6.61 16.62 -4.00
C GLY A 294 -5.50 17.45 -3.37
N LEU A 295 -4.84 16.96 -2.32
CA LEU A 295 -3.79 17.66 -1.60
C LEU A 295 -2.44 17.49 -2.29
N SER A 296 -1.77 18.61 -2.61
CA SER A 296 -0.49 18.61 -3.33
C SER A 296 0.62 17.94 -2.52
N PRO A 297 1.25 16.86 -3.00
CA PRO A 297 2.33 16.21 -2.28
C PRO A 297 3.69 16.90 -2.51
N VAL A 298 4.47 17.06 -1.43
CA VAL A 298 5.91 17.35 -1.46
C VAL A 298 6.59 16.25 -0.66
N VAL A 299 7.05 15.19 -1.34
CA VAL A 299 7.48 13.95 -0.71
C VAL A 299 8.84 13.51 -1.20
N SER A 300 9.52 12.67 -0.42
CA SER A 300 10.85 12.16 -0.78
C SER A 300 10.83 11.34 -2.06
N ASP A 301 11.92 11.41 -2.83
CA ASP A 301 12.09 10.70 -4.10
C ASP A 301 12.44 9.22 -3.88
N ILE A 302 11.42 8.42 -3.56
CA ILE A 302 11.51 6.96 -3.39
C ILE A 302 10.62 6.24 -4.42
N PRO A 303 10.92 4.97 -4.75
CA PRO A 303 10.22 4.25 -5.83
C PRO A 303 8.70 4.28 -5.74
N SER A 304 8.13 4.02 -4.56
CA SER A 304 6.68 4.07 -4.37
C SER A 304 6.10 5.46 -4.59
N PHE A 305 6.76 6.51 -4.08
CA PHE A 305 6.26 7.88 -4.22
C PHE A 305 6.40 8.40 -5.65
N ARG A 306 7.46 8.01 -6.40
CA ARG A 306 7.54 8.28 -7.84
C ARG A 306 6.33 7.69 -8.56
N ASN A 307 6.00 6.43 -8.30
CA ASN A 307 4.85 5.81 -8.95
C ASN A 307 3.53 6.50 -8.58
N LEU A 308 3.30 6.73 -7.28
CA LEU A 308 2.05 7.34 -6.80
C LEU A 308 1.84 8.78 -7.30
N THR A 309 2.91 9.52 -7.57
CA THR A 309 2.86 10.91 -8.05
C THR A 309 3.04 11.04 -9.58
N GLY A 310 3.05 9.91 -10.30
CA GLY A 310 3.34 9.92 -11.74
C GLY A 310 4.72 10.50 -12.08
N GLY A 311 5.74 10.15 -11.29
CA GLY A 311 7.09 10.68 -11.45
C GLY A 311 7.24 12.16 -11.06
N GLY A 312 6.37 12.65 -10.17
CA GLY A 312 6.34 14.05 -9.75
C GLY A 312 5.52 14.96 -10.66
N THR A 313 4.69 14.39 -11.56
CA THR A 313 3.73 15.18 -12.36
C THR A 313 2.67 15.86 -11.52
N VAL A 314 2.36 15.28 -10.34
CA VAL A 314 1.54 15.93 -9.31
C VAL A 314 2.38 16.19 -8.08
N GLY A 315 2.46 17.45 -7.65
CA GLY A 315 3.27 17.88 -6.52
C GLY A 315 4.77 18.00 -6.85
N ALA A 316 5.63 17.62 -5.91
CA ALA A 316 7.08 17.62 -6.07
C ALA A 316 7.76 16.46 -5.34
N LEU A 317 8.82 15.93 -5.97
CA LEU A 317 9.73 14.95 -5.38
C LEU A 317 11.05 15.64 -4.97
N TRP A 318 11.61 15.23 -3.83
CA TRP A 318 12.90 15.74 -3.36
C TRP A 318 13.78 14.59 -2.87
N PRO A 319 15.13 14.65 -3.09
CA PRO A 319 16.05 13.59 -2.64
C PRO A 319 16.01 13.42 -1.12
N CYS A 320 16.00 12.17 -0.65
CA CYS A 320 16.06 11.88 0.80
C CYS A 320 17.23 12.64 1.44
N GLU A 321 17.01 13.13 2.65
CA GLU A 321 17.98 13.89 3.47
C GLU A 321 18.40 15.26 2.89
N ASP A 322 17.88 15.68 1.73
CA ASP A 322 18.21 16.98 1.12
C ASP A 322 17.26 18.08 1.59
N THR A 323 17.65 18.75 2.66
CA THR A 323 16.93 19.88 3.27
C THR A 323 16.69 21.03 2.27
N GLN A 324 17.68 21.35 1.42
CA GLN A 324 17.58 22.47 0.49
C GLN A 324 16.64 22.18 -0.68
N ALA A 325 16.71 20.95 -1.22
CA ALA A 325 15.77 20.49 -2.24
C ALA A 325 14.33 20.47 -1.71
N LEU A 326 14.11 20.03 -0.48
CA LEU A 326 12.79 20.08 0.17
C LEU A 326 12.29 21.53 0.29
N ALA A 327 13.12 22.45 0.79
CA ALA A 327 12.72 23.86 0.91
C ALA A 327 12.36 24.46 -0.45
N ALA A 328 13.17 24.21 -1.48
CA ALA A 328 12.89 24.65 -2.85
C ALA A 328 11.57 24.06 -3.40
N ALA A 329 11.32 22.77 -3.16
CA ALA A 329 10.08 22.11 -3.57
C ALA A 329 8.84 22.71 -2.88
N LEU A 330 8.91 22.98 -1.57
CA LEU A 330 7.83 23.64 -0.82
C LEU A 330 7.52 25.02 -1.38
N ILE A 331 8.55 25.85 -1.67
CA ILE A 331 8.39 27.17 -2.24
C ILE A 331 7.78 27.10 -3.64
N ALA A 332 8.25 26.18 -4.49
CA ALA A 332 7.75 26.02 -5.84
C ALA A 332 6.28 25.57 -5.88
N VAL A 333 5.89 24.62 -5.03
CA VAL A 333 4.50 24.13 -4.95
C VAL A 333 3.58 25.20 -4.34
N ALA A 334 4.04 25.93 -3.33
CA ALA A 334 3.26 27.00 -2.71
C ALA A 334 2.94 28.16 -3.66
N ALA A 335 3.77 28.39 -4.68
CA ALA A 335 3.57 29.42 -5.70
C ALA A 335 2.54 29.06 -6.78
N GLN A 336 2.07 27.80 -6.82
CA GLN A 336 1.11 27.35 -7.83
C GLN A 336 -0.33 27.73 -7.45
N PRO A 337 -1.23 27.96 -8.43
CA PRO A 337 -2.62 28.26 -8.18
C PRO A 337 -3.36 27.05 -7.60
N ARG A 338 -3.75 27.13 -6.34
CA ARG A 338 -4.24 25.99 -5.52
C ARG A 338 -5.48 25.29 -6.07
N PRO A 339 -6.53 25.98 -6.55
CA PRO A 339 -7.73 25.30 -7.04
C PRO A 339 -7.44 24.40 -8.24
N GLU A 340 -6.65 24.89 -9.21
CA GLU A 340 -6.29 24.17 -10.41
C GLU A 340 -5.39 22.96 -10.09
N VAL A 341 -4.42 23.15 -9.20
CA VAL A 341 -3.53 22.06 -8.76
C VAL A 341 -4.31 20.97 -8.02
N ARG A 342 -5.25 21.34 -7.13
CA ARG A 342 -6.12 20.36 -6.45
C ARG A 342 -6.94 19.53 -7.44
N ALA A 343 -7.47 20.16 -8.48
CA ALA A 343 -8.20 19.46 -9.54
C ALA A 343 -7.31 18.47 -10.30
N VAL A 344 -6.07 18.87 -10.64
CA VAL A 344 -5.10 18.00 -11.32
C VAL A 344 -4.68 16.83 -10.44
N VAL A 345 -4.40 17.07 -9.15
CA VAL A 345 -4.05 16.01 -8.19
C VAL A 345 -5.20 15.02 -8.04
N ARG A 346 -6.45 15.53 -7.93
CA ARG A 346 -7.63 14.68 -7.83
C ARG A 346 -7.84 13.85 -9.09
N ALA A 347 -7.71 14.44 -10.28
CA ALA A 347 -7.82 13.72 -11.54
C ALA A 347 -6.77 12.60 -11.68
N HIS A 348 -5.53 12.85 -11.22
CA HIS A 348 -4.50 11.82 -11.15
C HIS A 348 -4.91 10.67 -10.23
N PHE A 349 -5.43 10.97 -9.03
CA PHE A 349 -5.92 9.94 -8.12
C PHE A 349 -7.05 9.13 -8.76
N ASP A 350 -8.04 9.77 -9.37
CA ASP A 350 -9.18 9.10 -9.99
C ASP A 350 -8.75 8.14 -11.11
N ASN A 351 -7.76 8.53 -11.91
CA ASN A 351 -7.26 7.75 -13.03
C ASN A 351 -6.36 6.57 -12.61
N GLU A 352 -5.55 6.73 -11.56
CA GLU A 352 -4.46 5.81 -11.24
C GLU A 352 -4.64 5.05 -9.91
N LEU A 353 -5.33 5.64 -8.92
CA LEU A 353 -5.31 5.20 -7.52
C LEU A 353 -6.70 4.96 -6.92
N SER A 354 -7.77 5.31 -7.62
CA SER A 354 -9.15 5.07 -7.18
C SER A 354 -9.48 3.57 -7.11
N PHE A 355 -10.58 3.22 -6.47
CA PHE A 355 -11.07 1.83 -6.43
C PHE A 355 -11.21 1.23 -7.82
N GLU A 356 -11.75 1.99 -8.77
CA GLU A 356 -11.88 1.56 -10.15
C GLU A 356 -10.52 1.36 -10.84
N ALA A 357 -9.58 2.30 -10.65
CA ALA A 357 -8.26 2.23 -11.27
C ALA A 357 -7.43 1.06 -10.74
N VAL A 358 -7.37 0.88 -9.42
CA VAL A 358 -6.68 -0.25 -8.77
C VAL A 358 -7.38 -1.57 -9.14
N GLY A 359 -8.71 -1.58 -9.16
CA GLY A 359 -9.51 -2.75 -9.56
C GLY A 359 -9.24 -3.18 -11.00
N ARG A 360 -9.15 -2.23 -11.95
CA ARG A 360 -8.75 -2.52 -13.34
C ARG A 360 -7.34 -3.13 -13.42
N LYS A 361 -6.37 -2.57 -12.68
CA LYS A 361 -4.99 -3.08 -12.62
C LYS A 361 -4.94 -4.50 -12.06
N LEU A 362 -5.64 -4.77 -10.96
CA LEU A 362 -5.72 -6.10 -10.34
C LEU A 362 -6.34 -7.12 -11.29
N THR A 363 -7.50 -6.81 -11.86
CA THR A 363 -8.21 -7.77 -12.74
C THR A 363 -7.49 -8.00 -14.06
N ALA A 364 -6.76 -7.01 -14.59
CA ALA A 364 -5.89 -7.19 -15.74
C ALA A 364 -4.74 -8.16 -15.42
N ALA A 365 -4.09 -8.01 -14.26
CA ALA A 365 -3.04 -8.92 -13.81
C ALA A 365 -3.57 -10.36 -13.63
N TYR A 366 -4.74 -10.55 -13.03
CA TYR A 366 -5.34 -11.87 -12.86
C TYR A 366 -5.65 -12.54 -14.20
N ARG A 367 -6.22 -11.81 -15.17
CA ARG A 367 -6.51 -12.34 -16.51
C ARG A 367 -5.23 -12.73 -17.25
N GLU A 368 -4.21 -11.88 -17.21
CA GLU A 368 -2.91 -12.17 -17.83
C GLU A 368 -2.30 -13.46 -17.26
N LEU A 369 -2.34 -13.64 -15.92
CA LEU A 369 -1.83 -14.86 -15.28
C LEU A 369 -2.58 -16.11 -15.76
N LEU A 370 -3.92 -16.06 -15.85
CA LEU A 370 -4.72 -17.17 -16.34
C LEU A 370 -4.40 -17.52 -17.80
N GLU A 371 -4.27 -16.54 -18.66
CA GLU A 371 -3.92 -16.75 -20.08
C GLU A 371 -2.56 -17.42 -20.23
N ARG A 372 -1.58 -16.97 -19.44
CA ARG A 372 -0.23 -17.57 -19.42
C ARG A 372 -0.24 -19.01 -18.95
N GLU A 373 -0.97 -19.34 -17.90
CA GLU A 373 -1.05 -20.72 -17.39
C GLU A 373 -1.79 -21.64 -18.39
N ARG A 374 -2.87 -21.18 -19.00
CA ARG A 374 -3.56 -21.93 -20.08
C ARG A 374 -2.61 -22.20 -21.26
N GLY A 375 -1.84 -21.19 -21.71
CA GLY A 375 -0.87 -21.36 -22.77
C GLY A 375 0.31 -22.28 -22.41
N ARG A 376 0.70 -22.35 -21.12
CA ARG A 376 1.70 -23.33 -20.65
C ARG A 376 1.15 -24.75 -20.67
N ALA A 377 -0.06 -24.96 -20.20
CA ALA A 377 -0.71 -26.27 -20.19
C ALA A 377 -0.88 -26.83 -21.62
N GLN A 378 -1.32 -26.01 -22.58
CA GLN A 378 -1.43 -26.39 -23.98
C GLN A 378 -0.07 -26.85 -24.57
N ARG A 379 0.98 -26.05 -24.41
CA ARG A 379 2.33 -26.40 -24.90
C ARG A 379 2.90 -27.67 -24.24
N SER A 380 2.56 -27.93 -22.99
CA SER A 380 2.97 -29.15 -22.29
C SER A 380 2.27 -30.39 -22.90
N ASN A 381 0.96 -30.28 -23.19
CA ASN A 381 0.19 -31.36 -23.83
C ASN A 381 0.68 -31.64 -25.25
N GLU A 382 0.95 -30.62 -26.05
CA GLU A 382 1.46 -30.78 -27.43
C GLU A 382 2.82 -31.49 -27.44
N ARG A 383 3.73 -31.17 -26.51
CA ARG A 383 5.01 -31.83 -26.36
C ARG A 383 4.88 -33.31 -25.94
N SER A 384 3.91 -33.61 -25.08
CA SER A 384 3.64 -34.99 -24.64
C SER A 384 3.05 -35.83 -25.76
N THR A 385 2.20 -35.25 -26.61
CA THR A 385 1.62 -35.95 -27.77
C THR A 385 2.68 -36.27 -28.86
N LEU A 386 3.59 -35.31 -29.12
CA LEU A 386 4.69 -35.50 -30.07
C LEU A 386 5.73 -36.56 -29.64
N HIS A 387 5.81 -36.88 -28.35
CA HIS A 387 6.70 -37.94 -27.85
C HIS A 387 6.07 -39.34 -27.91
N ILE A 388 4.75 -39.44 -28.01
CA ILE A 388 4.01 -40.72 -28.11
C ILE A 388 4.01 -41.20 -29.58
N ASP A 389 4.01 -40.28 -30.55
CA ASP A 389 4.00 -40.60 -31.97
C ASP A 389 5.37 -41.01 -32.53
N HIS A 390 6.44 -40.94 -31.72
CA HIS A 390 7.80 -41.32 -32.09
C HIS A 390 8.39 -42.48 -31.25
N ALA A 391 7.58 -43.15 -30.44
CA ALA A 391 7.97 -44.37 -29.69
C ALA A 391 7.18 -45.58 -30.25
#